data_b6a7e195717ecfcb626cc92e8c346739
#
_entry.id   b6a7e195717ecfcb626cc92e8c346739
#
_cell.length_a   1.000
_cell.length_b   1.000
_cell.length_c   1.000
_cell.angle_alpha   90.00
_cell.angle_beta   90.00
_cell.angle_gamma   90.00
#
_symmetry.space_group_name_H-M   'P 1'
#
loop_
_entity.id
_entity.type
_entity.pdbx_description
1 polymer ?
#
loop_
_entity_poly.entity_id
_entity_poly.type
_entity_poly.pdbx_seq_one_letter_code
_entity_poly.pdbx_strand_id
1 'polypeptide(L)'
;MSSLPNEVTMVLVTRDDLKLSKGKLAAQCSHAAVNCAMKAKRKAMRLYERWNNFGARKIVVRADDESHLRQLYAKALEGSLVCDLVKDAGHTEIPPGTVTVLGIGPAPRAAVDAITGDLKLL
;
A
#
# COMPACT_ATOMS: atom_id res chain seq x y z
N MET A 1 -0.27 -19.89 11.31
CA MET A 1 1.14 -19.77 11.64
C MET A 1 1.51 -18.32 11.92
N SER A 2 2.27 -18.10 12.94
CA SER A 2 2.69 -16.74 13.27
C SER A 2 3.73 -16.21 12.28
N SER A 3 3.83 -14.92 12.19
CA SER A 3 4.85 -14.25 11.40
C SER A 3 6.23 -14.49 12.00
N LEU A 4 7.24 -14.52 11.16
CA LEU A 4 8.60 -14.47 11.63
C LEU A 4 8.88 -13.10 12.25
N PRO A 5 9.70 -13.01 13.30
CA PRO A 5 9.98 -11.72 13.96
C PRO A 5 10.46 -10.62 13.03
N ASN A 6 11.13 -11.00 11.93
CA ASN A 6 11.69 -10.04 10.98
C ASN A 6 10.96 -10.02 9.66
N GLU A 7 9.72 -10.50 9.64
CA GLU A 7 8.93 -10.49 8.41
C GLU A 7 8.73 -9.08 7.90
N VAL A 8 8.97 -8.90 6.61
CA VAL A 8 8.79 -7.63 5.91
C VAL A 8 7.60 -7.79 4.97
N THR A 9 6.72 -6.82 4.96
CA THR A 9 5.50 -6.89 4.15
C THR A 9 5.18 -5.55 3.51
N MET A 10 4.30 -5.58 2.52
CA MET A 10 3.71 -4.41 1.91
C MET A 10 2.20 -4.51 2.03
N VAL A 11 1.54 -3.41 2.36
CA VAL A 11 0.08 -3.36 2.36
C VAL A 11 -0.39 -2.39 1.28
N LEU A 12 -1.45 -2.77 0.60
CA LEU A 12 -2.10 -1.94 -0.41
C LEU A 12 -3.50 -1.63 0.12
N VAL A 13 -3.78 -0.35 0.36
CA VAL A 13 -5.05 0.09 0.93
C VAL A 13 -5.90 0.68 -0.18
N THR A 14 -7.04 0.07 -0.44
CA THR A 14 -7.97 0.51 -1.49
C THR A 14 -9.10 1.35 -0.90
N ARG A 15 -9.72 2.19 -1.73
CA ARG A 15 -10.90 2.96 -1.31
C ARG A 15 -12.16 2.19 -1.63
N ASP A 16 -12.93 1.87 -0.60
CA ASP A 16 -14.15 1.08 -0.75
C ASP A 16 -15.27 1.86 -1.45
N ASP A 17 -15.29 3.19 -1.31
CA ASP A 17 -16.34 4.05 -1.84
C ASP A 17 -16.29 4.23 -3.36
N LEU A 18 -15.14 3.98 -4.00
CA LEU A 18 -15.01 4.22 -5.44
C LEU A 18 -15.68 3.15 -6.31
N LYS A 19 -15.86 1.94 -5.78
CA LYS A 19 -16.51 0.84 -6.52
C LYS A 19 -15.87 0.59 -7.89
N LEU A 20 -14.56 0.58 -7.95
CA LEU A 20 -13.85 0.35 -9.21
C LEU A 20 -14.08 -1.07 -9.75
N SER A 21 -14.04 -1.19 -11.07
CA SER A 21 -14.05 -2.52 -11.70
C SER A 21 -12.83 -3.31 -11.27
N LYS A 22 -12.91 -4.62 -11.37
CA LYS A 22 -11.80 -5.51 -10.97
C LYS A 22 -10.51 -5.19 -11.68
N GLY A 23 -10.58 -4.96 -13.00
CA GLY A 23 -9.40 -4.64 -13.78
C GLY A 23 -8.78 -3.32 -13.38
N LYS A 24 -9.60 -2.29 -13.17
CA LYS A 24 -9.12 -0.98 -12.74
C LYS A 24 -8.47 -1.06 -11.35
N LEU A 25 -9.13 -1.78 -10.45
CA LEU A 25 -8.61 -1.96 -9.09
C LEU A 25 -7.26 -2.68 -9.11
N ALA A 26 -7.14 -3.74 -9.90
CA ALA A 26 -5.89 -4.48 -10.04
C ALA A 26 -4.77 -3.58 -10.57
N ALA A 27 -5.07 -2.76 -11.58
CA ALA A 27 -4.09 -1.84 -12.16
C ALA A 27 -3.62 -0.81 -11.13
N GLN A 28 -4.55 -0.23 -10.37
CA GLN A 28 -4.21 0.77 -9.36
C GLN A 28 -3.38 0.17 -8.22
N CYS A 29 -3.71 -1.03 -7.78
CA CYS A 29 -2.92 -1.75 -6.78
C CYS A 29 -1.52 -2.06 -7.32
N SER A 30 -1.42 -2.43 -8.58
CA SER A 30 -0.13 -2.70 -9.22
C SER A 30 0.74 -1.44 -9.27
N HIS A 31 0.14 -0.28 -9.58
CA HIS A 31 0.87 0.99 -9.55
C HIS A 31 1.44 1.25 -8.16
N ALA A 32 0.63 1.07 -7.12
CA ALA A 32 1.08 1.28 -5.74
C ALA A 32 2.23 0.35 -5.39
N ALA A 33 2.11 -0.93 -5.73
CA ALA A 33 3.14 -1.92 -5.43
C ALA A 33 4.46 -1.60 -6.11
N VAL A 34 4.41 -1.28 -7.40
CA VAL A 34 5.62 -0.93 -8.16
C VAL A 34 6.27 0.33 -7.63
N ASN A 35 5.47 1.37 -7.37
CA ASN A 35 6.00 2.64 -6.87
C ASN A 35 6.67 2.46 -5.51
N CYS A 36 6.04 1.71 -4.61
CA CYS A 36 6.61 1.42 -3.30
C CYS A 36 7.89 0.60 -3.40
N ALA A 37 7.90 -0.43 -4.24
CA ALA A 37 9.09 -1.27 -4.44
C ALA A 37 10.27 -0.46 -4.98
N MET A 38 10.02 0.38 -5.98
CA MET A 38 11.07 1.22 -6.56
C MET A 38 11.58 2.26 -5.57
N LYS A 39 10.68 2.83 -4.79
CA LYS A 39 11.05 3.80 -3.75
C LYS A 39 11.91 3.13 -2.68
N ALA A 40 11.53 1.93 -2.23
CA ALA A 40 12.29 1.17 -1.26
C ALA A 40 13.68 0.81 -1.79
N LYS A 41 13.76 0.44 -3.05
CA LYS A 41 15.03 0.11 -3.68
C LYS A 41 16.01 1.27 -3.64
N ARG A 42 15.50 2.51 -3.76
CA ARG A 42 16.34 3.70 -3.69
C ARG A 42 16.67 4.15 -2.27
N LYS A 43 15.73 3.98 -1.33
CA LYS A 43 15.83 4.61 0.00
C LYS A 43 15.98 3.62 1.15
N ALA A 44 15.65 2.35 0.95
CA ALA A 44 15.63 1.34 2.01
C ALA A 44 16.00 -0.02 1.43
N MET A 45 17.17 -0.09 0.81
CA MET A 45 17.60 -1.26 0.05
C MET A 45 17.56 -2.56 0.86
N ARG A 46 17.93 -2.52 2.14
CA ARG A 46 17.92 -3.74 2.97
C ARG A 46 16.50 -4.27 3.16
N LEU A 47 15.54 -3.39 3.38
CA LEU A 47 14.13 -3.80 3.50
C LEU A 47 13.62 -4.31 2.16
N TYR A 48 13.98 -3.63 1.07
CA TYR A 48 13.59 -4.07 -0.26
C TYR A 48 14.11 -5.48 -0.54
N GLU A 49 15.39 -5.73 -0.31
CA GLU A 49 15.99 -7.04 -0.59
C GLU A 49 15.37 -8.14 0.28
N ARG A 50 15.18 -7.86 1.57
CA ARG A 50 14.57 -8.83 2.47
C ARG A 50 13.16 -9.19 2.02
N TRP A 51 12.38 -8.17 1.65
CA TRP A 51 11.03 -8.37 1.15
C TRP A 51 11.03 -9.13 -0.18
N ASN A 52 11.82 -8.66 -1.14
CA ASN A 52 11.86 -9.24 -2.48
C ASN A 52 12.35 -10.69 -2.48
N ASN A 53 13.32 -11.01 -1.63
CA ASN A 53 13.90 -12.34 -1.58
C ASN A 53 13.02 -13.36 -0.84
N PHE A 54 12.02 -12.91 -0.10
CA PHE A 54 11.16 -13.79 0.67
C PHE A 54 9.70 -13.71 0.20
N GLY A 55 9.49 -13.61 -1.09
CA GLY A 55 8.19 -13.73 -1.71
C GLY A 55 7.48 -12.41 -2.00
N ALA A 56 8.08 -11.27 -1.68
CA ALA A 56 7.50 -9.95 -1.94
C ALA A 56 6.05 -9.87 -1.44
N ARG A 57 5.83 -10.24 -0.18
CA ARG A 57 4.51 -10.38 0.42
C ARG A 57 3.71 -9.09 0.32
N LYS A 58 2.45 -9.22 -0.07
CA LYS A 58 1.50 -8.11 -0.16
C LYS A 58 0.18 -8.51 0.48
N ILE A 59 -0.44 -7.56 1.17
CA ILE A 59 -1.78 -7.72 1.71
C ILE A 59 -2.61 -6.57 1.17
N VAL A 60 -3.83 -6.85 0.75
CA VAL A 60 -4.74 -5.81 0.23
C VAL A 60 -5.89 -5.64 1.20
N VAL A 61 -6.09 -4.42 1.67
CA VAL A 61 -7.12 -4.07 2.65
C VAL A 61 -7.95 -2.90 2.16
N ARG A 62 -9.02 -2.55 2.88
CA ARG A 62 -9.96 -1.51 2.49
C ARG A 62 -9.99 -0.37 3.49
N ALA A 63 -9.96 0.86 2.99
CA ALA A 63 -10.31 2.05 3.75
C ALA A 63 -11.70 2.50 3.29
N ASP A 64 -12.41 3.24 4.12
CA ASP A 64 -13.79 3.65 3.82
C ASP A 64 -13.89 4.65 2.67
N ASP A 65 -13.00 5.64 2.67
CA ASP A 65 -13.06 6.76 1.74
C ASP A 65 -11.68 7.46 1.65
N GLU A 66 -11.65 8.56 0.91
CA GLU A 66 -10.40 9.31 0.74
C GLU A 66 -9.85 9.87 2.04
N SER A 67 -10.72 10.39 2.91
CA SER A 67 -10.29 10.95 4.20
C SER A 67 -9.60 9.88 5.04
N HIS A 68 -10.17 8.70 5.11
CA HIS A 68 -9.59 7.56 5.83
C HIS A 68 -8.24 7.19 5.22
N LEU A 69 -8.17 7.11 3.90
CA LEU A 69 -6.94 6.78 3.19
C LEU A 69 -5.83 7.79 3.50
N ARG A 70 -6.16 9.07 3.49
CA ARG A 70 -5.18 10.12 3.78
C ARG A 70 -4.72 10.13 5.23
N GLN A 71 -5.57 9.75 6.17
CA GLN A 71 -5.18 9.59 7.57
C GLN A 71 -4.13 8.49 7.72
N LEU A 72 -4.33 7.37 7.02
CA LEU A 72 -3.37 6.27 7.02
C LEU A 72 -2.05 6.68 6.37
N TYR A 73 -2.13 7.45 5.30
CA TYR A 73 -0.95 7.99 4.63
C TYR A 73 -0.13 8.87 5.57
N ALA A 74 -0.81 9.76 6.30
CA ALA A 74 -0.13 10.62 7.28
C ALA A 74 0.58 9.80 8.35
N LYS A 75 -0.04 8.73 8.83
CA LYS A 75 0.58 7.86 9.84
C LYS A 75 1.82 7.15 9.28
N ALA A 76 1.76 6.71 8.02
CA ALA A 76 2.91 6.08 7.39
C ALA A 76 4.07 7.07 7.26
N LEU A 77 3.78 8.31 6.88
CA LEU A 77 4.81 9.36 6.79
C LEU A 77 5.41 9.67 8.15
N GLU A 78 4.59 9.77 9.19
CA GLU A 78 5.05 10.01 10.56
C GLU A 78 5.98 8.89 11.04
N GLY A 79 5.68 7.65 10.65
CA GLY A 79 6.50 6.49 10.98
C GLY A 79 7.71 6.32 10.09
N SER A 80 7.93 7.23 9.15
CA SER A 80 9.03 7.16 8.18
C SER A 80 9.03 5.86 7.37
N LEU A 81 7.84 5.31 7.11
CA LEU A 81 7.72 4.12 6.30
C LEU A 81 7.71 4.50 4.82
N VAL A 82 8.24 3.61 3.99
CA VAL A 82 8.09 3.75 2.54
C VAL A 82 6.60 3.69 2.23
N CYS A 83 6.09 4.66 1.49
CA CYS A 83 4.68 4.69 1.11
C CYS A 83 4.49 5.51 -0.16
N ASP A 84 3.37 5.28 -0.83
CA ASP A 84 3.04 5.97 -2.06
C ASP A 84 1.52 6.09 -2.21
N LEU A 85 1.06 7.29 -2.49
CA LEU A 85 -0.37 7.58 -2.69
C LEU A 85 -0.62 7.69 -4.18
N VAL A 86 -1.33 6.71 -4.73
CA VAL A 86 -1.58 6.64 -6.17
C VAL A 86 -2.73 7.55 -6.56
N LYS A 87 -2.51 8.33 -7.61
CA LYS A 87 -3.55 9.16 -8.23
C LYS A 87 -3.82 8.63 -9.63
N ASP A 88 -5.09 8.57 -10.01
CA ASP A 88 -5.46 8.12 -11.34
C ASP A 88 -5.08 9.14 -12.41
N ALA A 89 -4.63 8.65 -13.57
CA ALA A 89 -4.28 9.53 -14.69
C ALA A 89 -5.51 10.10 -15.41
N GLY A 90 -6.71 9.55 -15.15
CA GLY A 90 -7.94 10.09 -15.69
C GLY A 90 -8.34 9.57 -17.06
N HIS A 91 -7.88 8.39 -17.42
CA HIS A 91 -8.20 7.79 -18.72
C HIS A 91 -9.32 6.76 -18.63
N THR A 92 -9.97 6.63 -17.49
CA THR A 92 -10.92 5.55 -17.24
C THR A 92 -12.16 6.02 -16.46
N GLU A 93 -12.60 5.20 -15.50
CA GLU A 93 -13.89 5.31 -14.79
C GLU A 93 -14.03 6.54 -13.89
N ILE A 94 -12.92 7.15 -13.51
CA ILE A 94 -12.92 8.19 -12.48
C ILE A 94 -12.18 9.44 -12.95
N PRO A 95 -12.46 10.61 -12.34
CA PRO A 95 -11.82 11.86 -12.74
C PRO A 95 -10.30 11.85 -12.58
N PRO A 96 -9.58 12.62 -13.42
CA PRO A 96 -8.12 12.76 -13.25
C PRO A 96 -7.75 13.24 -11.86
N GLY A 97 -6.69 12.68 -11.32
CA GLY A 97 -6.19 13.07 -10.00
C GLY A 97 -6.90 12.44 -8.83
N THR A 98 -7.89 11.58 -9.07
CA THR A 98 -8.57 10.86 -7.98
C THR A 98 -7.56 9.95 -7.29
N VAL A 99 -7.48 10.07 -5.97
CA VAL A 99 -6.65 9.21 -5.14
C VAL A 99 -7.32 7.84 -5.05
N THR A 100 -6.60 6.78 -5.35
CA THR A 100 -7.19 5.44 -5.49
C THR A 100 -6.66 4.42 -4.49
N VAL A 101 -5.35 4.32 -4.35
CA VAL A 101 -4.70 3.29 -3.53
C VAL A 101 -3.54 3.91 -2.78
N LEU A 102 -3.35 3.48 -1.55
CA LEU A 102 -2.18 3.81 -0.75
C LEU A 102 -1.34 2.55 -0.61
N GLY A 103 -0.08 2.60 -1.03
CA GLY A 103 0.87 1.54 -0.73
C GLY A 103 1.70 1.91 0.49
N ILE A 104 1.95 0.97 1.38
CA ILE A 104 2.82 1.14 2.55
C ILE A 104 3.77 -0.05 2.60
N GLY A 105 5.05 0.22 2.61
CA GLY A 105 6.09 -0.79 2.66
C GLY A 105 6.85 -0.92 1.35
N PRO A 106 7.80 -1.87 1.29
CA PRO A 106 8.08 -2.89 2.28
C PRO A 106 8.61 -2.30 3.60
N ALA A 107 8.12 -2.86 4.70
CA ALA A 107 8.50 -2.45 6.04
C ALA A 107 8.28 -3.61 7.01
N PRO A 108 8.85 -3.56 8.22
CA PRO A 108 8.59 -4.60 9.21
C PRO A 108 7.10 -4.75 9.45
N ARG A 109 6.63 -5.97 9.54
CA ARG A 109 5.21 -6.27 9.68
C ARG A 109 4.57 -5.55 10.88
N ALA A 110 5.26 -5.51 12.01
CA ALA A 110 4.72 -4.84 13.18
C ALA A 110 4.44 -3.35 12.92
N ALA A 111 5.32 -2.68 12.18
CA ALA A 111 5.14 -1.27 11.85
C ALA A 111 3.95 -1.06 10.92
N VAL A 112 3.79 -1.95 9.94
CA VAL A 112 2.65 -1.89 9.02
C VAL A 112 1.34 -2.19 9.75
N ASP A 113 1.33 -3.25 10.57
CA ASP A 113 0.13 -3.64 11.32
C ASP A 113 -0.32 -2.56 12.31
N ALA A 114 0.60 -1.79 12.85
CA ALA A 114 0.24 -0.68 13.75
C ALA A 114 -0.64 0.36 13.05
N ILE A 115 -0.53 0.47 11.71
CA ILE A 115 -1.32 1.42 10.92
C ILE A 115 -2.57 0.78 10.33
N THR A 116 -2.45 -0.44 9.79
CA THR A 116 -3.50 -1.05 8.99
C THR A 116 -4.00 -2.40 9.50
N GLY A 117 -3.51 -2.86 10.64
CA GLY A 117 -3.82 -4.21 11.13
C GLY A 117 -5.29 -4.44 11.45
N ASP A 118 -6.06 -3.39 11.70
CA ASP A 118 -7.49 -3.47 12.01
C ASP A 118 -8.39 -3.32 10.78
N LEU A 119 -7.82 -3.09 9.61
CA LEU A 119 -8.61 -2.92 8.39
C LEU A 119 -9.04 -4.27 7.83
N LYS A 120 -10.21 -4.26 7.18
CA LYS A 120 -10.75 -5.48 6.56
C LYS A 120 -10.01 -5.80 5.26
N LEU A 121 -9.82 -7.08 5.02
CA LEU A 121 -9.25 -7.54 3.75
C LEU A 121 -10.20 -7.21 2.59
N LEU A 122 -9.62 -6.95 1.44
CA LEU A 122 -10.38 -6.71 0.23
C LEU A 122 -11.11 -7.98 -0.21
#